data_944a881265c22dd0c2d599fe9f3859f3
#
_entry.id   944a881265c22dd0c2d599fe9f3859f3
#
_cell.length_a   1.000
_cell.length_b   1.000
_cell.length_c   1.000
_cell.angle_alpha   90.00
_cell.angle_beta   90.00
_cell.angle_gamma   90.00
#
_symmetry.space_group_name_H-M   'P 1'
#
loop_
_entity.id
_entity.type
_entity.pdbx_description
1 polymer ?
#
loop_
_entity_poly.entity_id
_entity_poly.type
_entity_poly.pdbx_seq_one_letter_code
_entity_poly.pdbx_strand_id
1 'polypeptide(L)'
;MTISGALFGLFSINETKFTEETAILTSESNEEGILTFENVPYGEYIVRELKPADGYLPNEESYQATISENEEIIEITVENDKIPELKTTAAIDGKKEVGATDVFTLEDVVEYTVKGILMDKATGEPLLIDEKEIRSETTFTPYEPTGSVTVEFTFDARYINEETNIVVFESLYSENKELAVHADIEDEGQTVTVKIPEFGTKASIDGKKEFTANGDITIDDVVFYKNLTAGKEYTVSGVLMDKATGKAFLVDGKEVCSEVTFTPETADGEVTVSFTFDGSVITKETEIVVFETLYREGTEIAGHADIEDENQTVTIHPQPEPEKPQTGDDSNIGFYIGLGSVAVGGLIAFLIIKFKKKDEDDE
;
A
#
# COMPACT_ATOMS: atom_id res chain seq x y z
N MET A 1 30.83 15.18 2.73
CA MET A 1 32.25 14.89 2.99
C MET A 1 32.82 14.38 1.68
N THR A 2 33.92 14.91 1.20
CA THR A 2 34.54 14.50 -0.07
C THR A 2 35.35 13.21 0.13
N ILE A 3 35.39 12.33 -0.86
CA ILE A 3 36.03 11.00 -0.80
C ILE A 3 37.16 10.98 -1.81
N SER A 4 38.39 10.73 -1.35
CA SER A 4 39.59 10.64 -2.19
C SER A 4 40.05 9.18 -2.30
N GLY A 5 40.59 8.79 -3.46
CA GLY A 5 41.17 7.47 -3.69
C GLY A 5 40.20 6.40 -4.20
N ALA A 6 39.01 6.78 -4.60
CA ALA A 6 38.09 5.88 -5.30
C ALA A 6 38.44 5.82 -6.79
N LEU A 7 38.66 4.62 -7.34
CA LEU A 7 38.99 4.39 -8.74
C LEU A 7 37.72 4.07 -9.54
N PHE A 8 37.47 4.85 -10.58
CA PHE A 8 36.33 4.65 -11.50
C PHE A 8 36.81 4.31 -12.91
N GLY A 9 35.99 3.54 -13.63
CA GLY A 9 36.16 3.24 -15.03
C GLY A 9 35.06 3.87 -15.89
N LEU A 10 35.43 4.34 -17.07
CA LEU A 10 34.52 4.71 -18.14
C LEU A 10 34.44 3.55 -19.13
N PHE A 11 33.25 3.07 -19.44
CA PHE A 11 32.99 1.92 -20.26
C PHE A 11 32.08 2.26 -21.44
N SER A 12 32.16 1.45 -22.50
CA SER A 12 31.13 1.49 -23.58
C SER A 12 29.76 1.12 -22.99
N ILE A 13 28.69 1.72 -23.52
CA ILE A 13 27.31 1.41 -23.12
C ILE A 13 26.94 -0.09 -23.30
N ASN A 14 27.64 -0.81 -24.14
CA ASN A 14 27.43 -2.22 -24.40
C ASN A 14 28.37 -3.15 -23.59
N GLU A 15 29.18 -2.60 -22.68
CA GLU A 15 30.07 -3.41 -21.88
C GLU A 15 29.30 -4.17 -20.79
N THR A 16 29.67 -5.42 -20.56
CA THR A 16 29.03 -6.32 -19.60
C THR A 16 29.98 -6.78 -18.50
N LYS A 17 31.30 -6.48 -18.64
CA LYS A 17 32.32 -6.77 -17.63
C LYS A 17 33.06 -5.49 -17.27
N PHE A 18 32.95 -5.11 -16.02
CA PHE A 18 33.50 -3.85 -15.51
C PHE A 18 34.81 -4.11 -14.74
N THR A 19 35.94 -4.06 -15.47
CA THR A 19 37.28 -4.24 -14.92
C THR A 19 38.22 -3.16 -15.46
N GLU A 20 39.37 -2.94 -14.85
CA GLU A 20 40.35 -2.00 -15.36
C GLU A 20 40.80 -2.32 -16.79
N GLU A 21 40.82 -3.62 -17.17
CA GLU A 21 41.21 -4.07 -18.51
C GLU A 21 40.16 -3.77 -19.59
N THR A 22 38.87 -3.71 -19.20
CA THR A 22 37.76 -3.41 -20.13
C THR A 22 37.35 -1.94 -20.10
N ALA A 23 37.85 -1.15 -19.17
CA ALA A 23 37.63 0.27 -19.13
C ALA A 23 38.32 1.01 -20.29
N ILE A 24 37.58 1.93 -20.92
CA ILE A 24 38.11 2.83 -21.97
C ILE A 24 39.09 3.83 -21.30
N LEU A 25 38.72 4.36 -20.15
CA LEU A 25 39.51 5.25 -19.31
C LEU A 25 39.29 4.87 -17.85
N THR A 26 40.31 5.10 -17.02
CA THR A 26 40.20 5.04 -15.56
C THR A 26 40.64 6.37 -14.96
N SER A 27 40.03 6.73 -13.83
CA SER A 27 40.36 7.95 -13.09
C SER A 27 40.13 7.71 -11.60
N GLU A 28 40.97 8.33 -10.76
CA GLU A 28 40.92 8.21 -9.29
C GLU A 28 40.50 9.57 -8.71
N SER A 29 39.65 9.55 -7.68
CA SER A 29 39.19 10.77 -7.02
C SER A 29 40.28 11.43 -6.20
N ASN A 30 40.38 12.76 -6.35
CA ASN A 30 41.38 13.60 -5.66
C ASN A 30 40.92 13.99 -4.22
N GLU A 31 41.69 14.87 -3.54
CA GLU A 31 41.38 15.32 -2.18
C GLU A 31 40.06 16.10 -2.06
N GLU A 32 39.62 16.73 -3.16
CA GLU A 32 38.31 17.39 -3.25
C GLU A 32 37.17 16.39 -3.57
N GLY A 33 37.46 15.09 -3.73
CA GLY A 33 36.48 14.06 -4.09
C GLY A 33 36.07 14.11 -5.57
N ILE A 34 36.86 14.73 -6.42
CA ILE A 34 36.56 14.91 -7.84
C ILE A 34 37.48 13.99 -8.65
N LEU A 35 36.91 13.28 -9.60
CA LEU A 35 37.63 12.61 -10.68
C LEU A 35 37.13 13.12 -12.05
N THR A 36 37.97 13.02 -13.07
CA THR A 36 37.63 13.52 -14.39
C THR A 36 38.09 12.52 -15.45
N PHE A 37 37.24 12.27 -16.43
CA PHE A 37 37.60 11.61 -17.68
C PHE A 37 37.73 12.70 -18.77
N GLU A 38 38.91 12.87 -19.30
CA GLU A 38 39.18 13.91 -20.27
C GLU A 38 39.24 13.34 -21.70
N ASN A 39 38.94 14.18 -22.71
CA ASN A 39 38.98 13.85 -24.14
C ASN A 39 38.13 12.62 -24.51
N VAL A 40 36.96 12.51 -23.86
CA VAL A 40 36.00 11.42 -24.16
C VAL A 40 35.36 11.69 -25.51
N PRO A 41 35.42 10.76 -26.48
CA PRO A 41 34.75 10.92 -27.79
C PRO A 41 33.23 11.02 -27.64
N TYR A 42 32.54 11.45 -28.71
CA TYR A 42 31.07 11.40 -28.75
C TYR A 42 30.59 9.96 -28.62
N GLY A 43 29.59 9.73 -27.79
CA GLY A 43 29.04 8.40 -27.58
C GLY A 43 28.25 8.28 -26.26
N GLU A 44 27.76 7.07 -26.02
CA GLU A 44 27.07 6.68 -24.80
C GLU A 44 27.97 5.77 -23.97
N TYR A 45 28.04 6.03 -22.68
CA TYR A 45 28.99 5.42 -21.76
C TYR A 45 28.33 5.00 -20.46
N ILE A 46 29.00 4.08 -19.76
CA ILE A 46 28.74 3.71 -18.37
C ILE A 46 29.95 4.14 -17.53
N VAL A 47 29.70 4.82 -16.43
CA VAL A 47 30.68 5.10 -15.37
C VAL A 47 30.40 4.16 -14.21
N ARG A 48 31.44 3.48 -13.71
CA ARG A 48 31.31 2.55 -12.58
C ARG A 48 32.55 2.56 -11.72
N GLU A 49 32.34 2.37 -10.40
CA GLU A 49 33.46 2.20 -9.47
C GLU A 49 34.16 0.84 -9.75
N LEU A 50 35.48 0.86 -9.79
CA LEU A 50 36.34 -0.31 -9.94
C LEU A 50 36.99 -0.70 -8.62
N LYS A 51 37.29 0.32 -7.78
CA LYS A 51 37.89 0.14 -6.47
C LYS A 51 37.39 1.25 -5.56
N PRO A 52 36.80 0.92 -4.41
CA PRO A 52 36.41 1.94 -3.43
C PRO A 52 37.62 2.63 -2.83
N ALA A 53 37.43 3.84 -2.32
CA ALA A 53 38.41 4.51 -1.48
C ALA A 53 38.62 3.77 -0.16
N ASP A 54 39.80 3.95 0.46
CA ASP A 54 40.09 3.37 1.76
C ASP A 54 39.06 3.81 2.81
N GLY A 55 38.44 2.85 3.47
CA GLY A 55 37.41 3.09 4.48
C GLY A 55 35.99 3.20 3.92
N TYR A 56 35.76 2.84 2.64
CA TYR A 56 34.47 2.82 2.01
C TYR A 56 34.12 1.45 1.43
N LEU A 57 32.81 1.14 1.35
CA LEU A 57 32.29 -0.06 0.70
C LEU A 57 32.32 0.11 -0.83
N PRO A 58 32.43 -0.98 -1.61
CA PRO A 58 32.29 -0.91 -3.06
C PRO A 58 30.90 -0.42 -3.47
N ASN A 59 30.86 0.51 -4.42
CA ASN A 59 29.63 0.92 -5.07
C ASN A 59 29.48 0.14 -6.39
N GLU A 60 28.43 -0.69 -6.50
CA GLU A 60 28.18 -1.52 -7.66
C GLU A 60 27.24 -0.84 -8.70
N GLU A 61 26.78 0.37 -8.44
CA GLU A 61 25.90 1.12 -9.35
C GLU A 61 26.58 1.47 -10.67
N SER A 62 25.76 1.62 -11.69
CA SER A 62 26.21 2.01 -13.03
C SER A 62 25.54 3.33 -13.42
N TYR A 63 26.37 4.31 -13.75
CA TYR A 63 25.92 5.66 -14.11
C TYR A 63 26.06 5.87 -15.61
N GLN A 64 25.00 6.26 -16.29
CA GLN A 64 25.03 6.50 -17.74
C GLN A 64 25.46 7.95 -18.02
N ALA A 65 26.30 8.13 -19.05
CA ALA A 65 26.74 9.42 -19.54
C ALA A 65 26.68 9.44 -21.07
N THR A 66 26.16 10.52 -21.65
CA THR A 66 26.12 10.70 -23.11
C THR A 66 26.86 11.98 -23.46
N ILE A 67 27.90 11.86 -24.30
CA ILE A 67 28.62 13.00 -24.85
C ILE A 67 28.15 13.23 -26.28
N SER A 68 27.47 14.34 -26.51
CA SER A 68 26.83 14.67 -27.79
C SER A 68 27.37 15.95 -28.45
N GLU A 69 27.99 16.84 -27.67
CA GLU A 69 28.51 18.13 -28.15
C GLU A 69 30.00 18.31 -27.78
N ASN A 70 30.67 19.23 -28.49
CA ASN A 70 32.07 19.55 -28.20
C ASN A 70 32.13 20.39 -26.92
N GLU A 71 33.12 20.11 -26.06
CA GLU A 71 33.31 20.76 -24.75
C GLU A 71 32.15 20.54 -23.76
N GLU A 72 31.32 19.51 -23.99
CA GLU A 72 30.26 19.13 -23.06
C GLU A 72 30.84 18.60 -21.77
N ILE A 73 30.26 19.01 -20.63
CA ILE A 73 30.61 18.53 -19.28
C ILE A 73 29.39 17.82 -18.71
N ILE A 74 29.54 16.55 -18.37
CA ILE A 74 28.53 15.77 -17.65
C ILE A 74 29.02 15.60 -16.22
N GLU A 75 28.22 16.05 -15.26
CA GLU A 75 28.48 15.89 -13.83
C GLU A 75 27.66 14.73 -13.28
N ILE A 76 28.33 13.80 -12.57
CA ILE A 76 27.68 12.66 -11.91
C ILE A 76 28.11 12.73 -10.43
N THR A 77 27.12 12.71 -9.53
CA THR A 77 27.38 12.60 -8.10
C THR A 77 27.24 11.13 -7.70
N VAL A 78 28.25 10.60 -7.03
CA VAL A 78 28.28 9.23 -6.53
C VAL A 78 28.40 9.28 -5.00
N GLU A 79 27.54 8.52 -4.31
CA GLU A 79 27.57 8.36 -2.88
C GLU A 79 28.17 6.99 -2.54
N ASN A 80 29.12 6.94 -1.61
CA ASN A 80 29.72 5.71 -1.13
C ASN A 80 29.54 5.59 0.38
N ASP A 81 29.15 4.42 0.83
CA ASP A 81 29.03 4.09 2.24
C ASP A 81 30.40 3.84 2.87
N LYS A 82 30.62 4.35 4.10
CA LYS A 82 31.84 4.07 4.84
C LYS A 82 31.91 2.62 5.26
N ILE A 83 33.11 2.04 5.13
CA ILE A 83 33.39 0.82 5.88
C ILE A 83 33.29 1.15 7.37
N PRO A 84 32.59 0.34 8.06
CA PRO A 84 32.37 0.36 9.46
C PRO A 84 33.68 0.16 10.31
N GLU A 85 33.91 0.96 11.37
CA GLU A 85 35.09 0.81 12.27
C GLU A 85 34.75 -0.01 13.51
N LEU A 86 35.59 -1.01 13.88
CA LEU A 86 35.48 -1.73 15.15
C LEU A 86 36.13 -0.89 16.29
N LYS A 87 35.33 -0.52 17.31
CA LYS A 87 35.85 0.07 18.56
C LYS A 87 35.47 -0.84 19.72
N THR A 88 36.46 -1.42 20.35
CA THR A 88 36.31 -2.18 21.58
C THR A 88 36.91 -1.45 22.77
N THR A 89 36.40 -1.72 23.94
CA THR A 89 36.92 -1.16 25.17
C THR A 89 37.20 -2.27 26.18
N ALA A 90 38.44 -2.70 26.28
CA ALA A 90 38.87 -3.68 27.29
C ALA A 90 39.06 -3.01 28.65
N ALA A 91 38.58 -3.66 29.69
CA ALA A 91 38.74 -3.21 31.07
C ALA A 91 38.75 -4.41 32.03
N ILE A 92 39.31 -4.20 33.19
CA ILE A 92 39.22 -5.12 34.33
C ILE A 92 38.45 -4.36 35.42
N ASP A 93 37.23 -4.83 35.79
CA ASP A 93 36.33 -4.11 36.73
C ASP A 93 36.17 -2.62 36.35
N GLY A 94 36.06 -2.32 35.05
CA GLY A 94 35.91 -0.95 34.54
C GLY A 94 37.18 -0.10 34.60
N LYS A 95 38.34 -0.66 34.89
CA LYS A 95 39.65 0.05 35.01
C LYS A 95 40.60 -0.35 33.91
N LYS A 96 41.40 0.59 33.47
CA LYS A 96 42.47 0.39 32.46
C LYS A 96 43.79 -0.08 33.05
N GLU A 97 43.98 0.09 34.35
CA GLU A 97 45.19 -0.30 35.09
C GLU A 97 44.83 -0.94 36.41
N VAL A 98 45.38 -2.11 36.73
CA VAL A 98 45.20 -2.84 37.99
C VAL A 98 46.52 -3.37 38.51
N GLY A 99 46.65 -3.49 39.83
CA GLY A 99 47.85 -4.10 40.47
C GLY A 99 47.80 -5.62 40.37
N ALA A 100 48.91 -6.29 40.09
CA ALA A 100 49.02 -7.73 39.95
C ALA A 100 48.94 -8.46 41.31
N THR A 101 47.85 -8.31 42.04
CA THR A 101 47.68 -8.84 43.40
C THR A 101 46.63 -9.91 43.54
N ASP A 102 45.88 -10.20 42.43
CA ASP A 102 44.69 -11.10 42.46
C ASP A 102 44.42 -11.72 41.10
N VAL A 103 43.38 -12.55 40.98
CA VAL A 103 42.87 -13.08 39.72
C VAL A 103 41.87 -12.09 39.18
N PHE A 104 42.08 -11.63 37.94
CA PHE A 104 41.23 -10.66 37.27
C PHE A 104 40.53 -11.26 36.04
N THR A 105 39.30 -10.80 35.74
CA THR A 105 38.61 -11.02 34.48
C THR A 105 38.78 -9.75 33.63
N LEU A 106 39.32 -9.88 32.43
CA LEU A 106 39.34 -8.80 31.44
C LEU A 106 38.08 -8.87 30.63
N GLU A 107 37.30 -7.81 30.63
CA GLU A 107 36.07 -7.67 29.84
C GLU A 107 36.37 -6.81 28.61
N ASP A 108 36.00 -7.32 27.44
CA ASP A 108 36.00 -6.59 26.17
C ASP A 108 34.58 -6.62 25.59
N VAL A 109 33.99 -5.43 25.48
CA VAL A 109 32.60 -5.30 25.04
C VAL A 109 32.59 -5.05 23.54
N VAL A 110 31.99 -5.97 22.80
CA VAL A 110 31.80 -5.88 21.35
C VAL A 110 30.31 -5.70 21.06
N GLU A 111 29.99 -4.64 20.34
CA GLU A 111 28.64 -4.39 19.87
C GLU A 111 28.44 -4.88 18.43
N TYR A 112 27.30 -5.47 18.16
CA TYR A 112 26.88 -5.89 16.84
C TYR A 112 25.64 -5.11 16.40
N THR A 113 25.52 -4.83 15.10
CA THR A 113 24.33 -4.21 14.52
C THR A 113 23.82 -5.08 13.38
N VAL A 114 22.55 -5.45 13.43
CA VAL A 114 21.84 -6.00 12.28
C VAL A 114 21.10 -4.87 11.59
N LYS A 115 21.34 -4.70 10.30
CA LYS A 115 20.60 -3.78 9.43
C LYS A 115 19.75 -4.58 8.48
N GLY A 116 18.50 -4.20 8.33
CA GLY A 116 17.55 -4.86 7.45
C GLY A 116 16.88 -3.90 6.50
N ILE A 117 16.48 -4.44 5.33
CA ILE A 117 15.69 -3.77 4.32
C ILE A 117 14.60 -4.72 3.81
N LEU A 118 13.41 -4.18 3.54
CA LEU A 118 12.34 -4.92 2.90
C LEU A 118 12.47 -4.83 1.37
N MET A 119 12.41 -6.00 0.71
CA MET A 119 12.49 -6.13 -0.74
C MET A 119 11.15 -6.60 -1.30
N ASP A 120 10.77 -6.10 -2.45
CA ASP A 120 9.67 -6.65 -3.24
C ASP A 120 10.17 -7.86 -4.03
N LYS A 121 9.63 -9.05 -3.71
CA LYS A 121 10.04 -10.32 -4.36
C LYS A 121 9.85 -10.31 -5.88
N ALA A 122 8.81 -9.66 -6.36
CA ALA A 122 8.46 -9.67 -7.78
C ALA A 122 9.42 -8.85 -8.64
N THR A 123 9.92 -7.74 -8.10
CA THR A 123 10.82 -6.82 -8.80
C THR A 123 12.28 -7.07 -8.47
N GLY A 124 12.58 -7.61 -7.28
CA GLY A 124 13.92 -7.73 -6.73
C GLY A 124 14.51 -6.40 -6.26
N GLU A 125 13.69 -5.35 -6.20
CA GLU A 125 14.08 -4.00 -5.77
C GLU A 125 13.60 -3.73 -4.34
N PRO A 126 14.13 -2.70 -3.65
CA PRO A 126 13.61 -2.28 -2.37
C PRO A 126 12.11 -1.97 -2.41
N LEU A 127 11.37 -2.48 -1.42
CA LEU A 127 9.94 -2.16 -1.27
C LEU A 127 9.78 -0.68 -0.93
N LEU A 128 8.99 0.02 -1.74
CA LEU A 128 8.66 1.43 -1.53
C LEU A 128 7.26 1.58 -0.93
N ILE A 129 7.16 2.19 0.24
CA ILE A 129 5.92 2.61 0.88
C ILE A 129 5.91 4.13 0.95
N ASP A 130 4.96 4.78 0.32
CA ASP A 130 4.93 6.25 0.19
C ASP A 130 6.26 6.80 -0.35
N GLU A 131 6.78 6.16 -1.43
CA GLU A 131 8.03 6.51 -2.12
C GLU A 131 9.31 6.36 -1.25
N LYS A 132 9.24 5.64 -0.12
CA LYS A 132 10.36 5.42 0.80
C LYS A 132 10.66 3.95 0.98
N GLU A 133 11.93 3.61 1.00
CA GLU A 133 12.41 2.29 1.38
C GLU A 133 12.14 2.02 2.86
N ILE A 134 11.81 0.77 3.18
CA ILE A 134 11.58 0.36 4.56
C ILE A 134 12.84 -0.32 5.07
N ARG A 135 13.57 0.40 5.91
CA ARG A 135 14.82 -0.04 6.55
C ARG A 135 14.67 -0.02 8.07
N SER A 136 15.42 -0.89 8.72
CA SER A 136 15.50 -0.95 10.17
C SER A 136 16.88 -1.43 10.62
N GLU A 137 17.25 -1.13 11.84
CA GLU A 137 18.49 -1.63 12.44
C GLU A 137 18.30 -1.92 13.93
N THR A 138 19.05 -2.90 14.44
CA THR A 138 19.08 -3.25 15.85
C THR A 138 20.51 -3.48 16.29
N THR A 139 20.95 -2.79 17.33
CA THR A 139 22.28 -2.98 17.94
C THR A 139 22.14 -3.82 19.21
N PHE A 140 23.05 -4.78 19.41
CA PHE A 140 23.02 -5.70 20.54
C PHE A 140 24.42 -6.16 20.94
N THR A 141 24.56 -6.61 22.19
CA THR A 141 25.76 -7.29 22.71
C THR A 141 25.36 -8.73 23.05
N PRO A 142 25.90 -9.75 22.35
CA PRO A 142 25.53 -11.14 22.62
C PRO A 142 26.16 -11.61 23.95
N TYR A 143 25.40 -12.35 24.74
CA TYR A 143 25.89 -13.00 25.96
C TYR A 143 26.43 -14.41 25.68
N GLU A 144 25.97 -15.05 24.60
CA GLU A 144 26.28 -16.41 24.20
C GLU A 144 26.76 -16.44 22.75
N PRO A 145 27.60 -17.44 22.36
CA PRO A 145 28.07 -17.57 20.97
C PRO A 145 26.96 -17.78 19.94
N THR A 146 25.77 -18.22 20.40
CA THR A 146 24.59 -18.46 19.57
C THR A 146 23.36 -17.80 20.20
N GLY A 147 22.51 -17.24 19.38
CA GLY A 147 21.29 -16.57 19.85
C GLY A 147 20.49 -16.00 18.69
N SER A 148 19.48 -15.19 19.03
CA SER A 148 18.68 -14.46 18.07
C SER A 148 18.49 -13.02 18.53
N VAL A 149 18.33 -12.14 17.56
CA VAL A 149 17.93 -10.73 17.76
C VAL A 149 16.78 -10.42 16.82
N THR A 150 15.86 -9.59 17.27
CA THR A 150 14.73 -9.16 16.45
C THR A 150 15.02 -7.81 15.82
N VAL A 151 14.83 -7.71 14.51
CA VAL A 151 14.80 -6.45 13.77
C VAL A 151 13.33 -6.17 13.43
N GLU A 152 12.81 -5.02 13.88
CA GLU A 152 11.41 -4.66 13.70
C GLU A 152 11.25 -3.69 12.54
N PHE A 153 10.37 -3.99 11.60
CA PHE A 153 9.99 -3.12 10.49
C PHE A 153 8.57 -2.63 10.69
N THR A 154 8.37 -1.32 10.60
CA THR A 154 7.05 -0.71 10.69
C THR A 154 6.75 0.07 9.41
N PHE A 155 5.63 -0.25 8.78
CA PHE A 155 5.16 0.44 7.58
C PHE A 155 3.64 0.44 7.50
N ASP A 156 3.07 1.34 6.69
CA ASP A 156 1.64 1.42 6.47
C ASP A 156 1.24 0.58 5.25
N ALA A 157 0.68 -0.60 5.49
CA ALA A 157 0.27 -1.54 4.45
C ALA A 157 -0.89 -1.02 3.57
N ARG A 158 -1.55 0.10 3.92
CA ARG A 158 -2.61 0.71 3.08
C ARG A 158 -2.08 1.29 1.76
N TYR A 159 -0.77 1.49 1.64
CA TYR A 159 -0.12 1.87 0.39
C TYR A 159 0.16 0.68 -0.55
N ILE A 160 -0.09 -0.56 -0.10
CA ILE A 160 0.04 -1.77 -0.91
C ILE A 160 -1.31 -2.01 -1.60
N ASN A 161 -1.33 -1.94 -2.94
CA ASN A 161 -2.54 -1.98 -3.75
C ASN A 161 -2.79 -3.34 -4.42
N GLU A 162 -1.85 -4.27 -4.30
CA GLU A 162 -1.96 -5.64 -4.84
C GLU A 162 -1.28 -6.63 -3.89
N GLU A 163 -1.56 -7.93 -4.03
CA GLU A 163 -0.90 -8.96 -3.24
C GLU A 163 0.61 -8.88 -3.47
N THR A 164 1.37 -8.63 -2.41
CA THR A 164 2.81 -8.37 -2.47
C THR A 164 3.57 -9.33 -1.59
N ASN A 165 4.55 -10.02 -2.15
CA ASN A 165 5.50 -10.84 -1.42
C ASN A 165 6.71 -9.99 -1.03
N ILE A 166 6.92 -9.83 0.25
CA ILE A 166 8.01 -9.05 0.83
C ILE A 166 9.07 -10.00 1.35
N VAL A 167 10.33 -9.79 0.95
CA VAL A 167 11.48 -10.55 1.47
C VAL A 167 12.34 -9.64 2.32
N VAL A 168 12.78 -10.13 3.48
CA VAL A 168 13.67 -9.38 4.36
C VAL A 168 15.11 -9.70 4.02
N PHE A 169 15.90 -8.68 3.68
CA PHE A 169 17.35 -8.79 3.55
C PHE A 169 18.00 -8.20 4.78
N GLU A 170 19.01 -8.87 5.30
CA GLU A 170 19.69 -8.46 6.52
C GLU A 170 21.20 -8.60 6.40
N SER A 171 21.91 -7.66 7.00
CA SER A 171 23.37 -7.67 7.13
C SER A 171 23.78 -7.48 8.58
N LEU A 172 24.68 -8.32 9.06
CA LEU A 172 25.27 -8.25 10.39
C LEU A 172 26.59 -7.48 10.33
N TYR A 173 26.72 -6.50 11.19
CA TYR A 173 27.91 -5.68 11.33
C TYR A 173 28.51 -5.82 12.74
N SER A 174 29.83 -5.76 12.83
CA SER A 174 30.55 -5.44 14.07
C SER A 174 31.36 -4.21 13.79
N GLU A 175 31.07 -3.14 14.53
CA GLU A 175 31.69 -1.82 14.42
C GLU A 175 31.85 -1.33 12.98
N ASN A 176 30.79 -1.52 12.17
CA ASN A 176 30.71 -1.11 10.81
C ASN A 176 31.40 -2.05 9.79
N LYS A 177 32.04 -3.11 10.14
CA LYS A 177 32.49 -4.13 9.21
C LYS A 177 31.35 -5.14 9.02
N GLU A 178 30.92 -5.34 7.81
CA GLU A 178 29.99 -6.40 7.48
C GLU A 178 30.62 -7.76 7.76
N LEU A 179 29.95 -8.56 8.56
CA LEU A 179 30.40 -9.91 8.96
C LEU A 179 29.64 -10.99 8.19
N ALA A 180 28.36 -10.75 7.93
CA ALA A 180 27.48 -11.70 7.24
C ALA A 180 26.32 -10.96 6.59
N VAL A 181 25.84 -11.51 5.48
CA VAL A 181 24.66 -11.05 4.74
C VAL A 181 23.71 -12.22 4.54
N HIS A 182 22.43 -11.95 4.71
CA HIS A 182 21.36 -12.83 4.27
C HIS A 182 20.49 -12.04 3.27
N ALA A 183 20.69 -12.23 1.98
CA ALA A 183 20.08 -11.49 0.90
C ALA A 183 19.70 -12.43 -0.25
N ASP A 184 18.91 -13.46 0.07
CA ASP A 184 18.34 -14.39 -0.90
C ASP A 184 16.88 -14.04 -1.16
N ILE A 185 16.58 -13.51 -2.35
CA ILE A 185 15.23 -13.10 -2.76
C ILE A 185 14.25 -14.29 -2.85
N GLU A 186 14.77 -15.51 -2.97
CA GLU A 186 13.97 -16.73 -3.06
C GLU A 186 13.77 -17.43 -1.70
N ASP A 187 14.36 -16.90 -0.62
CA ASP A 187 14.19 -17.49 0.71
C ASP A 187 12.76 -17.37 1.21
N GLU A 188 12.04 -18.49 1.24
CA GLU A 188 10.68 -18.54 1.76
C GLU A 188 10.61 -18.32 3.28
N GLY A 189 11.70 -18.59 4.01
CA GLY A 189 11.79 -18.33 5.45
C GLY A 189 11.84 -16.85 5.78
N GLN A 190 12.28 -16.02 4.83
CA GLN A 190 12.33 -14.56 4.93
C GLN A 190 11.18 -13.88 4.19
N THR A 191 10.30 -14.66 3.53
CA THR A 191 9.20 -14.11 2.74
C THR A 191 7.91 -13.97 3.56
N VAL A 192 7.28 -12.80 3.47
CA VAL A 192 5.95 -12.52 4.03
C VAL A 192 5.05 -12.03 2.92
N THR A 193 3.86 -12.63 2.79
CA THR A 193 2.86 -12.17 1.82
C THR A 193 1.89 -11.18 2.47
N VAL A 194 1.81 -9.99 1.94
CA VAL A 194 0.79 -8.99 2.27
C VAL A 194 -0.35 -9.11 1.28
N LYS A 195 -1.55 -9.42 1.78
CA LYS A 195 -2.77 -9.58 0.97
C LYS A 195 -3.66 -8.37 1.13
N ILE A 196 -4.27 -7.94 0.03
CA ILE A 196 -5.29 -6.88 0.07
C ILE A 196 -6.62 -7.45 0.58
N PRO A 197 -7.43 -6.67 1.29
CA PRO A 197 -8.78 -7.05 1.66
C PRO A 197 -9.64 -7.37 0.45
N GLU A 198 -10.35 -8.52 0.48
CA GLU A 198 -11.43 -8.83 -0.44
C GLU A 198 -12.77 -8.52 0.24
N PHE A 199 -13.71 -7.99 -0.53
CA PHE A 199 -14.99 -7.53 -0.04
C PHE A 199 -16.08 -7.90 -1.05
N GLY A 200 -17.10 -8.61 -0.62
CA GLY A 200 -18.24 -9.00 -1.44
C GLY A 200 -19.51 -9.06 -0.58
N THR A 201 -20.67 -8.83 -1.19
CA THR A 201 -21.89 -8.65 -0.43
C THR A 201 -23.08 -9.35 -1.09
N LYS A 202 -24.16 -9.58 -0.33
CA LYS A 202 -25.39 -10.23 -0.81
C LYS A 202 -26.61 -9.72 -0.05
N ALA A 203 -27.41 -8.91 -0.72
CA ALA A 203 -28.67 -8.36 -0.20
C ALA A 203 -29.83 -9.34 -0.28
N SER A 204 -30.75 -9.29 0.70
CA SER A 204 -32.00 -10.03 0.70
C SER A 204 -33.04 -9.38 1.61
N ILE A 205 -34.32 -9.73 1.41
CA ILE A 205 -35.42 -9.44 2.34
C ILE A 205 -35.98 -10.79 2.78
N ASP A 206 -35.89 -11.11 4.08
CA ASP A 206 -36.26 -12.43 4.62
C ASP A 206 -35.60 -13.58 3.84
N GLY A 207 -34.34 -13.43 3.40
CA GLY A 207 -33.58 -14.39 2.60
C GLY A 207 -34.02 -14.51 1.15
N LYS A 208 -34.89 -13.63 0.62
CA LYS A 208 -35.44 -13.64 -0.74
C LYS A 208 -34.96 -12.40 -1.52
N LYS A 209 -34.95 -12.53 -2.84
CA LYS A 209 -34.65 -11.43 -3.76
C LYS A 209 -35.89 -10.63 -4.19
N GLU A 210 -37.05 -11.22 -4.05
CA GLU A 210 -38.36 -10.62 -4.39
C GLU A 210 -39.23 -10.54 -3.13
N PHE A 211 -39.86 -9.43 -2.90
CA PHE A 211 -40.71 -9.17 -1.74
C PHE A 211 -41.92 -8.30 -2.12
N THR A 212 -43.07 -8.51 -1.47
CA THR A 212 -44.21 -7.62 -1.59
C THR A 212 -44.30 -6.70 -0.40
N ALA A 213 -44.30 -5.39 -0.62
CA ALA A 213 -44.31 -4.38 0.42
C ALA A 213 -45.48 -4.55 1.38
N ASN A 214 -45.22 -4.68 2.65
CA ASN A 214 -46.22 -4.65 3.72
C ASN A 214 -45.55 -4.11 5.01
N GLY A 215 -45.99 -2.96 5.50
CA GLY A 215 -45.41 -2.33 6.68
C GLY A 215 -43.90 -1.99 6.50
N ASP A 216 -43.15 -2.06 7.56
CA ASP A 216 -41.70 -1.84 7.51
C ASP A 216 -41.00 -2.97 6.77
N ILE A 217 -40.06 -2.61 5.90
CA ILE A 217 -39.24 -3.53 5.13
C ILE A 217 -37.81 -3.43 5.68
N THR A 218 -37.20 -4.58 5.94
CA THR A 218 -35.78 -4.66 6.28
C THR A 218 -35.03 -5.41 5.16
N ILE A 219 -34.07 -4.74 4.53
CA ILE A 219 -33.10 -5.35 3.64
C ILE A 219 -31.89 -5.72 4.48
N ASP A 220 -31.56 -7.00 4.56
CA ASP A 220 -30.33 -7.49 5.16
C ASP A 220 -29.31 -7.73 4.07
N ASP A 221 -28.15 -7.09 4.20
CA ASP A 221 -27.02 -7.33 3.33
C ASP A 221 -25.90 -8.02 4.09
N VAL A 222 -25.59 -9.22 3.64
CA VAL A 222 -24.50 -10.03 4.20
C VAL A 222 -23.21 -9.68 3.48
N VAL A 223 -22.32 -9.05 4.20
CA VAL A 223 -21.00 -8.63 3.74
C VAL A 223 -19.98 -9.71 4.06
N PHE A 224 -19.38 -10.28 3.04
CA PHE A 224 -18.28 -11.25 3.16
C PHE A 224 -16.96 -10.51 3.03
N TYR A 225 -16.04 -10.78 3.94
CA TYR A 225 -14.71 -10.19 3.90
C TYR A 225 -13.62 -11.27 3.99
N LYS A 226 -12.45 -10.98 3.40
CA LYS A 226 -11.23 -11.76 3.55
C LYS A 226 -10.03 -10.86 3.77
N ASN A 227 -8.98 -11.46 4.34
CA ASN A 227 -7.69 -10.82 4.58
C ASN A 227 -7.77 -9.60 5.52
N LEU A 228 -8.78 -9.49 6.38
CA LEU A 228 -8.82 -8.47 7.41
C LEU A 228 -7.87 -8.83 8.59
N THR A 229 -7.40 -7.83 9.29
CA THR A 229 -6.61 -8.05 10.51
C THR A 229 -7.53 -8.39 11.68
N ALA A 230 -7.47 -9.62 12.17
CA ALA A 230 -8.24 -10.05 13.34
C ALA A 230 -7.95 -9.18 14.58
N GLY A 231 -8.97 -8.96 15.40
CA GLY A 231 -8.89 -8.14 16.61
C GLY A 231 -8.78 -6.63 16.38
N LYS A 232 -8.94 -6.15 15.14
CA LYS A 232 -9.03 -4.73 14.80
C LYS A 232 -10.46 -4.34 14.47
N GLU A 233 -10.84 -3.11 14.80
CA GLU A 233 -12.18 -2.58 14.54
C GLU A 233 -12.30 -2.11 13.08
N TYR A 234 -13.44 -2.45 12.46
CA TYR A 234 -13.84 -2.02 11.12
C TYR A 234 -15.28 -1.52 11.14
N THR A 235 -15.62 -0.65 10.20
CA THR A 235 -17.00 -0.18 9.99
C THR A 235 -17.40 -0.41 8.54
N VAL A 236 -18.53 -1.08 8.32
CA VAL A 236 -19.21 -1.12 7.02
C VAL A 236 -20.29 -0.08 7.04
N SER A 237 -20.29 0.83 6.07
CA SER A 237 -21.32 1.82 5.84
C SER A 237 -21.99 1.52 4.50
N GLY A 238 -23.32 1.46 4.49
CA GLY A 238 -24.08 1.15 3.29
C GLY A 238 -25.18 2.16 2.99
N VAL A 239 -25.56 2.24 1.72
CA VAL A 239 -26.65 3.08 1.20
C VAL A 239 -27.49 2.29 0.20
N LEU A 240 -28.81 2.47 0.26
CA LEU A 240 -29.72 1.90 -0.73
C LEU A 240 -29.79 2.79 -1.97
N MET A 241 -29.67 2.17 -3.15
CA MET A 241 -29.74 2.82 -4.45
C MET A 241 -30.98 2.38 -5.23
N ASP A 242 -31.68 3.31 -5.86
CA ASP A 242 -32.73 3.00 -6.84
C ASP A 242 -32.05 2.62 -8.17
N LYS A 243 -32.17 1.35 -8.57
CA LYS A 243 -31.52 0.82 -9.77
C LYS A 243 -31.92 1.56 -11.04
N ALA A 244 -33.19 1.94 -11.17
CA ALA A 244 -33.73 2.59 -12.36
C ALA A 244 -33.15 4.00 -12.56
N THR A 245 -32.83 4.69 -11.49
CA THR A 245 -32.33 6.07 -11.54
C THR A 245 -30.82 6.19 -11.32
N GLY A 246 -30.17 5.16 -10.74
CA GLY A 246 -28.79 5.18 -10.33
C GLY A 246 -28.50 6.18 -9.21
N LYS A 247 -29.53 6.58 -8.43
CA LYS A 247 -29.41 7.54 -7.32
C LYS A 247 -29.77 6.87 -6.00
N ALA A 248 -29.37 7.50 -4.91
CA ALA A 248 -29.78 7.05 -3.58
C ALA A 248 -31.30 6.92 -3.48
N PHE A 249 -31.76 5.79 -2.92
CA PHE A 249 -33.17 5.56 -2.63
C PHE A 249 -33.60 6.43 -1.45
N LEU A 250 -34.67 7.20 -1.67
CA LEU A 250 -35.13 8.19 -0.70
C LEU A 250 -36.46 7.79 -0.06
N VAL A 251 -36.50 7.86 1.26
CA VAL A 251 -37.73 7.79 2.07
C VAL A 251 -37.91 9.13 2.78
N ASP A 252 -39.06 9.79 2.55
CA ASP A 252 -39.32 11.15 3.08
C ASP A 252 -38.21 12.17 2.73
N GLY A 253 -37.59 12.01 1.57
CA GLY A 253 -36.53 12.88 1.07
C GLY A 253 -35.16 12.68 1.72
N LYS A 254 -34.98 11.59 2.48
CA LYS A 254 -33.70 11.19 3.11
C LYS A 254 -33.23 9.89 2.51
N GLU A 255 -31.91 9.78 2.33
CA GLU A 255 -31.26 8.53 1.94
C GLU A 255 -31.45 7.47 3.02
N VAL A 256 -31.67 6.21 2.58
CA VAL A 256 -31.71 5.08 3.49
C VAL A 256 -30.30 4.52 3.60
N CYS A 257 -29.64 4.83 4.71
CA CYS A 257 -28.28 4.41 5.02
C CYS A 257 -28.26 3.58 6.30
N SER A 258 -27.27 2.73 6.42
CA SER A 258 -26.99 1.97 7.65
C SER A 258 -25.50 1.78 7.81
N GLU A 259 -25.06 1.55 9.04
CA GLU A 259 -23.67 1.20 9.33
C GLU A 259 -23.59 0.15 10.43
N VAL A 260 -22.54 -0.66 10.39
CA VAL A 260 -22.21 -1.61 11.45
C VAL A 260 -20.71 -1.56 11.72
N THR A 261 -20.36 -1.46 13.00
CA THR A 261 -18.99 -1.58 13.46
C THR A 261 -18.78 -2.97 14.05
N PHE A 262 -17.68 -3.61 13.68
CA PHE A 262 -17.37 -4.98 14.11
C PHE A 262 -15.86 -5.18 14.28
N THR A 263 -15.52 -6.22 15.04
CA THR A 263 -14.13 -6.65 15.24
C THR A 263 -14.04 -8.12 14.80
N PRO A 264 -13.42 -8.44 13.66
CA PRO A 264 -13.31 -9.81 13.19
C PRO A 264 -12.44 -10.65 14.13
N GLU A 265 -12.88 -11.86 14.45
CA GLU A 265 -12.08 -12.83 15.22
C GLU A 265 -11.05 -13.54 14.33
N THR A 266 -11.36 -13.67 13.04
CA THR A 266 -10.52 -14.28 12.00
C THR A 266 -10.38 -13.36 10.81
N ALA A 267 -9.36 -13.58 9.97
CA ALA A 267 -9.11 -12.75 8.80
C ALA A 267 -10.27 -12.78 7.78
N ASP A 268 -11.00 -13.89 7.74
CA ASP A 268 -12.13 -14.11 6.84
C ASP A 268 -13.40 -14.30 7.65
N GLY A 269 -14.53 -13.80 7.14
CA GLY A 269 -15.80 -13.90 7.81
C GLY A 269 -16.92 -13.13 7.11
N GLU A 270 -17.96 -12.86 7.87
CA GLU A 270 -19.13 -12.11 7.40
C GLU A 270 -19.69 -11.21 8.49
N VAL A 271 -20.37 -10.14 8.06
CA VAL A 271 -21.13 -9.23 8.92
C VAL A 271 -22.40 -8.79 8.16
N THR A 272 -23.49 -8.57 8.87
CA THR A 272 -24.75 -8.14 8.24
C THR A 272 -25.00 -6.67 8.51
N VAL A 273 -25.31 -5.92 7.45
CA VAL A 273 -25.81 -4.54 7.49
C VAL A 273 -27.31 -4.57 7.20
N SER A 274 -28.13 -4.02 8.08
CA SER A 274 -29.59 -4.04 7.94
C SER A 274 -30.14 -2.64 7.68
N PHE A 275 -30.97 -2.51 6.63
CA PHE A 275 -31.62 -1.25 6.24
C PHE A 275 -33.12 -1.38 6.45
N THR A 276 -33.69 -0.57 7.32
CA THR A 276 -35.14 -0.61 7.60
C THR A 276 -35.81 0.69 7.14
N PHE A 277 -36.91 0.57 6.42
CA PHE A 277 -37.71 1.71 5.95
C PHE A 277 -39.17 1.34 5.83
N ASP A 278 -40.03 2.36 5.79
CA ASP A 278 -41.48 2.19 5.59
C ASP A 278 -41.80 1.75 4.13
N GLY A 279 -42.28 0.52 3.97
CA GLY A 279 -42.60 -0.04 2.66
C GLY A 279 -43.80 0.64 1.96
N SER A 280 -44.56 1.49 2.64
CA SER A 280 -45.65 2.25 2.03
C SER A 280 -45.20 3.21 0.94
N VAL A 281 -43.92 3.56 0.91
CA VAL A 281 -43.32 4.40 -0.16
C VAL A 281 -43.20 3.66 -1.49
N ILE A 282 -43.31 2.32 -1.49
CA ILE A 282 -43.22 1.47 -2.67
C ILE A 282 -44.60 1.45 -3.36
N THR A 283 -44.81 2.35 -4.32
CA THR A 283 -46.09 2.49 -5.08
C THR A 283 -46.04 1.83 -6.46
N LYS A 284 -44.89 1.37 -6.90
CA LYS A 284 -44.64 0.62 -8.13
C LYS A 284 -43.53 -0.41 -7.86
N GLU A 285 -43.36 -1.37 -8.75
CA GLU A 285 -42.23 -2.28 -8.71
C GLU A 285 -40.94 -1.48 -8.69
N THR A 286 -40.06 -1.76 -7.71
CA THR A 286 -38.84 -1.01 -7.45
C THR A 286 -37.72 -2.00 -7.22
N GLU A 287 -36.63 -1.86 -7.98
CA GLU A 287 -35.38 -2.56 -7.76
C GLU A 287 -34.46 -1.67 -6.95
N ILE A 288 -33.97 -2.20 -5.83
CA ILE A 288 -33.04 -1.54 -4.93
C ILE A 288 -31.73 -2.31 -4.95
N VAL A 289 -30.61 -1.60 -5.11
CA VAL A 289 -29.28 -2.14 -5.05
C VAL A 289 -28.59 -1.57 -3.80
N VAL A 290 -27.89 -2.41 -3.06
CA VAL A 290 -27.15 -1.99 -1.87
C VAL A 290 -25.70 -1.67 -2.25
N PHE A 291 -25.21 -0.49 -1.89
CA PHE A 291 -23.81 -0.11 -2.04
C PHE A 291 -23.18 -0.04 -0.67
N GLU A 292 -21.99 -0.61 -0.51
CA GLU A 292 -21.27 -0.60 0.76
C GLU A 292 -19.80 -0.23 0.60
N THR A 293 -19.30 0.34 1.68
CA THR A 293 -17.90 0.69 1.82
C THR A 293 -17.40 0.25 3.19
N LEU A 294 -16.25 -0.43 3.19
CA LEU A 294 -15.54 -0.87 4.39
C LEU A 294 -14.50 0.18 4.79
N TYR A 295 -14.54 0.57 6.04
CA TYR A 295 -13.60 1.54 6.63
C TYR A 295 -12.80 0.93 7.77
N ARG A 296 -11.60 1.42 7.96
CA ARG A 296 -10.80 1.23 9.17
C ARG A 296 -10.20 2.56 9.60
N GLU A 297 -10.43 2.96 10.86
CA GLU A 297 -9.93 4.24 11.39
C GLU A 297 -10.30 5.44 10.50
N GLY A 298 -11.50 5.40 9.90
CA GLY A 298 -12.01 6.44 9.01
C GLY A 298 -11.42 6.45 7.59
N THR A 299 -10.52 5.50 7.27
CA THR A 299 -9.97 5.32 5.92
C THR A 299 -10.72 4.21 5.20
N GLU A 300 -11.13 4.48 3.95
CA GLU A 300 -11.72 3.48 3.07
C GLU A 300 -10.69 2.38 2.76
N ILE A 301 -11.11 1.12 2.94
CA ILE A 301 -10.30 -0.07 2.70
C ILE A 301 -10.75 -0.79 1.43
N ALA A 302 -12.06 -0.94 1.26
CA ALA A 302 -12.68 -1.60 0.12
C ALA A 302 -14.12 -1.12 -0.05
N GLY A 303 -14.69 -1.27 -1.24
CA GLY A 303 -16.07 -0.92 -1.51
C GLY A 303 -16.69 -1.80 -2.57
N HIS A 304 -18.02 -1.93 -2.52
CA HIS A 304 -18.84 -2.59 -3.54
C HIS A 304 -19.96 -1.63 -3.97
N ALA A 305 -19.88 -1.12 -5.19
CA ALA A 305 -20.77 -0.10 -5.73
C ALA A 305 -21.08 -0.34 -7.21
N ASP A 306 -21.55 -1.57 -7.53
CA ASP A 306 -21.98 -1.94 -8.87
C ASP A 306 -23.53 -1.94 -8.94
N ILE A 307 -24.11 -0.98 -9.65
CA ILE A 307 -25.56 -0.82 -9.79
C ILE A 307 -26.22 -1.99 -10.55
N GLU A 308 -25.45 -2.77 -11.31
CA GLU A 308 -25.93 -3.91 -12.07
C GLU A 308 -25.74 -5.27 -11.35
N ASP A 309 -25.16 -5.27 -10.15
CA ASP A 309 -24.95 -6.52 -9.42
C ASP A 309 -26.27 -7.12 -8.93
N GLU A 310 -26.62 -8.29 -9.49
CA GLU A 310 -27.82 -9.03 -9.11
C GLU A 310 -27.75 -9.57 -7.67
N ASN A 311 -26.53 -9.83 -7.13
CA ASN A 311 -26.39 -10.26 -5.74
C ASN A 311 -26.72 -9.13 -4.76
N GLN A 312 -26.57 -7.89 -5.17
CA GLN A 312 -26.87 -6.68 -4.41
C GLN A 312 -28.30 -6.19 -4.64
N THR A 313 -29.01 -6.71 -5.66
CA THR A 313 -30.32 -6.26 -6.06
C THR A 313 -31.43 -7.03 -5.34
N VAL A 314 -32.42 -6.33 -4.82
CA VAL A 314 -33.71 -6.85 -4.37
C VAL A 314 -34.85 -6.16 -5.11
N THR A 315 -35.89 -6.90 -5.49
CA THR A 315 -37.07 -6.39 -6.17
C THR A 315 -38.23 -6.32 -5.19
N ILE A 316 -38.83 -5.14 -5.05
CA ILE A 316 -39.95 -4.91 -4.14
C ILE A 316 -41.18 -4.55 -4.97
N HIS A 317 -42.21 -5.38 -4.86
CA HIS A 317 -43.50 -5.15 -5.48
C HIS A 317 -44.39 -4.33 -4.56
N PRO A 318 -45.21 -3.39 -5.08
CA PRO A 318 -46.16 -2.64 -4.28
C PRO A 318 -47.20 -3.56 -3.65
N GLN A 319 -47.76 -3.15 -2.52
CA GLN A 319 -48.91 -3.87 -1.95
C GLN A 319 -50.06 -3.88 -2.95
N PRO A 320 -50.69 -5.04 -3.21
CA PRO A 320 -51.87 -5.09 -4.07
C PRO A 320 -52.96 -4.14 -3.55
N GLU A 321 -53.51 -3.33 -4.44
CA GLU A 321 -54.69 -2.55 -4.06
C GLU A 321 -55.76 -3.49 -3.53
N PRO A 322 -56.44 -3.19 -2.40
CA PRO A 322 -57.57 -3.99 -1.94
C PRO A 322 -58.61 -4.03 -3.06
N GLU A 323 -58.99 -5.25 -3.45
CA GLU A 323 -60.07 -5.41 -4.42
C GLU A 323 -61.27 -4.56 -3.99
N LYS A 324 -61.66 -3.59 -4.82
CA LYS A 324 -62.89 -2.83 -4.57
C LYS A 324 -64.03 -3.83 -4.55
N PRO A 325 -64.87 -3.84 -3.49
CA PRO A 325 -66.03 -4.72 -3.48
C PRO A 325 -66.85 -4.44 -4.77
N GLN A 326 -67.01 -5.48 -5.59
CA GLN A 326 -67.94 -5.38 -6.71
C GLN A 326 -69.38 -5.20 -6.14
N THR A 327 -69.74 -3.96 -5.88
CA THR A 327 -71.13 -3.64 -5.73
C THR A 327 -71.73 -3.69 -7.13
N GLY A 328 -72.42 -4.80 -7.39
CA GLY A 328 -73.15 -4.95 -8.65
C GLY A 328 -74.18 -3.83 -8.77
N ASP A 329 -73.92 -2.88 -9.64
CA ASP A 329 -74.89 -2.01 -10.26
C ASP A 329 -74.44 -1.78 -11.71
N ASP A 330 -75.07 -2.51 -12.61
CA ASP A 330 -74.96 -2.34 -14.05
C ASP A 330 -75.66 -1.04 -14.47
N SER A 331 -75.11 0.10 -14.15
CA SER A 331 -75.53 1.35 -14.77
C SER A 331 -74.38 1.99 -15.55
N ASN A 332 -74.53 1.88 -16.88
CA ASN A 332 -73.81 2.62 -17.89
C ASN A 332 -73.74 4.13 -17.53
N ILE A 333 -72.58 4.65 -17.14
CA ILE A 333 -72.31 6.09 -17.28
C ILE A 333 -71.04 6.25 -18.06
N GLY A 334 -71.25 6.52 -19.36
CA GLY A 334 -70.14 6.94 -20.22
C GLY A 334 -69.60 8.31 -19.87
N PHE A 335 -68.39 8.47 -20.19
CA PHE A 335 -67.74 9.69 -20.64
C PHE A 335 -67.65 10.87 -19.67
N TYR A 336 -66.45 11.08 -19.10
CA TYR A 336 -65.83 12.41 -19.10
C TYR A 336 -64.30 12.33 -19.22
N ILE A 337 -63.82 12.82 -20.36
CA ILE A 337 -62.41 13.17 -20.64
C ILE A 337 -62.20 14.51 -19.96
N GLY A 338 -61.05 14.63 -19.28
CA GLY A 338 -60.53 15.89 -18.77
C GLY A 338 -59.02 15.91 -18.77
N LEU A 339 -58.44 16.46 -19.81
CA LEU A 339 -57.02 16.83 -19.93
C LEU A 339 -56.56 17.73 -18.78
N GLY A 340 -55.38 17.50 -18.30
CA GLY A 340 -54.65 18.42 -17.45
C GLY A 340 -53.18 18.11 -17.38
N SER A 341 -52.47 18.41 -18.48
CA SER A 341 -51.00 18.44 -18.49
C SER A 341 -50.48 19.68 -17.76
N VAL A 342 -49.64 19.52 -16.78
CA VAL A 342 -48.68 20.58 -16.41
C VAL A 342 -47.31 19.94 -16.20
N ALA A 343 -46.45 20.21 -17.16
CA ALA A 343 -45.02 19.97 -17.04
C ALA A 343 -44.42 20.98 -16.07
N VAL A 344 -43.68 20.50 -15.08
CA VAL A 344 -42.72 21.33 -14.35
C VAL A 344 -41.36 20.70 -14.54
N GLY A 345 -40.60 21.28 -15.45
CA GLY A 345 -39.17 20.99 -15.61
C GLY A 345 -38.38 21.63 -14.47
N GLY A 346 -37.72 20.81 -13.68
CA GLY A 346 -36.73 21.24 -12.73
C GLY A 346 -35.33 20.82 -13.20
N LEU A 347 -34.53 21.82 -13.59
CA LEU A 347 -33.10 21.65 -13.85
C LEU A 347 -32.43 21.21 -12.54
N ILE A 348 -31.82 20.02 -12.55
CA ILE A 348 -30.87 19.62 -11.52
C ILE A 348 -29.48 19.69 -12.14
N ALA A 349 -28.64 20.61 -11.61
CA ALA A 349 -27.26 20.75 -11.99
C ALA A 349 -26.41 19.64 -11.30
N PHE A 350 -25.74 18.84 -12.10
CA PHE A 350 -24.74 17.89 -11.61
C PHE A 350 -23.48 18.62 -11.18
N LEU A 351 -23.06 18.47 -9.91
CA LEU A 351 -21.74 18.86 -9.43
C LEU A 351 -20.81 17.63 -9.54
N ILE A 352 -20.08 17.53 -10.63
CA ILE A 352 -19.00 16.55 -10.76
C ILE A 352 -17.75 17.18 -10.16
N ILE A 353 -17.34 16.74 -8.97
CA ILE A 353 -16.07 17.13 -8.38
C ILE A 353 -15.01 16.18 -8.93
N LYS A 354 -14.27 16.65 -9.94
CA LYS A 354 -13.02 16.02 -10.37
C LYS A 354 -11.89 16.54 -9.48
N PHE A 355 -11.31 15.67 -8.68
CA PHE A 355 -10.03 15.96 -8.03
C PHE A 355 -8.94 15.96 -9.10
N LYS A 356 -8.38 17.14 -9.38
CA LYS A 356 -7.22 17.32 -10.24
C LYS A 356 -6.01 17.41 -9.33
N LYS A 357 -5.03 16.56 -9.56
CA LYS A 357 -3.71 16.62 -8.94
C LYS A 357 -3.15 18.03 -9.11
N LYS A 358 -2.73 18.66 -8.03
CA LYS A 358 -2.14 19.99 -8.02
C LYS A 358 -0.68 19.83 -8.43
N ASP A 359 -0.35 20.24 -9.64
CA ASP A 359 1.03 20.45 -10.05
C ASP A 359 1.56 21.66 -9.26
N GLU A 360 2.58 21.40 -8.44
CA GLU A 360 3.42 22.46 -7.89
C GLU A 360 4.47 22.82 -8.94
N ASP A 361 4.23 23.93 -9.62
CA ASP A 361 5.28 24.68 -10.30
C ASP A 361 5.23 26.12 -9.78
N ASP A 362 6.43 26.60 -9.43
CA ASP A 362 6.90 27.99 -9.28
C ASP A 362 6.54 28.77 -8.00
N GLU A 363 7.49 28.86 -7.08
CA GLU A 363 8.44 29.99 -6.88
C GLU A 363 9.55 29.62 -5.87
#